data_375f3c44356d86ef17a9c620c723110f
#
_entry.id   375f3c44356d86ef17a9c620c723110f
#
_cell.length_a   1.000
_cell.length_b   1.000
_cell.length_c   1.000
_cell.angle_alpha   90.00
_cell.angle_beta   90.00
_cell.angle_gamma   90.00
#
_symmetry.space_group_name_H-M   'P 1'
#
loop_
_entity.id
_entity.type
_entity.pdbx_description
1 polymer ?
#
loop_
_entity_poly.entity_id
_entity_poly.type
_entity_poly.pdbx_seq_one_letter_code
_entity_poly.pdbx_strand_id
1 'polypeptide(L)'
;MSVEIESFATRRTVLGALATSPLWMGSAWAQPNNLKISHQFPGGSIARGDFRDRLCRMFASEVEKRTRGGVKFSIYPDSTMMQPAAQFGALRSGKLDMALVPLSYAGAEAPEANIGLMPALVTSYEQGYGWRNAPVGRELSRILGEQGLVIVSWIWQAGGVASRGDPIITPDDARGLKVRGGSREMDMLLQNAGATVVNMPSNEIYNALRSGALDAALTSSTSLISFRLQETARSLTTARGGSYWFMFEPLLMSRTV
;
A
#
# COMPACT_ATOMS: atom_id res chain seq x y z
N MET A 1 71.60 34.56 61.08
CA MET A 1 70.98 35.81 61.51
C MET A 1 69.61 35.86 60.90
N SER A 2 68.63 35.26 61.63
CA SER A 2 67.47 35.88 62.28
C SER A 2 66.77 36.88 61.38
N VAL A 3 65.51 36.64 61.08
CA VAL A 3 64.36 37.05 61.88
C VAL A 3 63.08 36.37 61.29
N GLU A 4 62.34 35.69 62.21
CA GLU A 4 60.94 35.30 62.05
C GLU A 4 60.02 36.52 62.02
N ILE A 5 58.93 36.47 61.21
CA ILE A 5 57.73 37.26 61.49
C ILE A 5 56.52 36.36 61.24
N GLU A 6 55.82 36.00 62.29
CA GLU A 6 54.48 35.43 62.30
C GLU A 6 53.46 36.43 61.73
N SER A 7 52.50 35.97 61.00
CA SER A 7 51.31 36.73 60.68
C SER A 7 50.04 35.87 60.77
N PHE A 8 49.16 36.31 61.65
CA PHE A 8 47.86 35.71 62.09
C PHE A 8 46.91 35.47 60.95
N ALA A 9 46.41 34.26 60.89
CA ALA A 9 45.32 33.88 59.98
C ALA A 9 43.97 34.26 60.57
N THR A 10 43.22 35.10 59.90
CA THR A 10 41.81 35.42 60.20
C THR A 10 40.90 34.46 59.50
N ARG A 11 40.19 33.62 60.25
CA ARG A 11 39.15 32.75 59.74
C ARG A 11 37.96 33.57 59.27
N ARG A 12 37.72 33.62 57.95
CA ARG A 12 36.46 34.06 57.37
C ARG A 12 35.63 32.82 57.00
N THR A 13 34.55 32.63 57.76
CA THR A 13 33.50 31.63 57.49
C THR A 13 32.74 32.07 56.23
N VAL A 14 32.91 31.34 55.13
CA VAL A 14 32.10 31.54 53.92
C VAL A 14 30.91 30.61 54.03
N LEU A 15 29.74 31.17 54.32
CA LEU A 15 28.44 30.50 54.21
C LEU A 15 28.16 30.25 52.71
N GLY A 16 28.35 29.01 52.27
CA GLY A 16 27.93 28.58 50.93
C GLY A 16 26.43 28.51 50.83
N ALA A 17 25.82 29.44 50.09
CA ALA A 17 24.44 29.33 49.68
C ALA A 17 24.30 28.17 48.66
N LEU A 18 23.69 27.08 49.05
CA LEU A 18 23.23 26.04 48.14
C LEU A 18 22.08 26.58 47.29
N ALA A 19 22.39 27.04 46.10
CA ALA A 19 21.40 27.35 45.07
C ALA A 19 20.83 26.02 44.55
N THR A 20 19.67 25.63 45.05
CA THR A 20 18.86 24.55 44.46
C THR A 20 18.28 25.05 43.15
N SER A 21 19.00 24.81 42.04
CA SER A 21 18.44 24.98 40.72
C SER A 21 17.30 23.96 40.54
N PRO A 22 16.07 24.36 40.20
CA PRO A 22 15.05 23.42 39.84
C PRO A 22 15.49 22.72 38.56
N LEU A 23 15.77 21.42 38.62
CA LEU A 23 15.87 20.55 37.47
C LEU A 23 14.51 20.59 36.75
N TRP A 24 14.38 21.47 35.79
CA TRP A 24 13.36 21.38 34.77
C TRP A 24 13.65 20.10 33.98
N MET A 25 13.09 18.96 34.42
CA MET A 25 12.91 17.81 33.56
C MET A 25 11.91 18.25 32.48
N GLY A 26 12.39 18.95 31.47
CA GLY A 26 11.68 19.12 30.22
C GLY A 26 11.42 17.71 29.68
N SER A 27 10.15 17.29 29.73
CA SER A 27 9.73 16.09 29.00
C SER A 27 10.20 16.32 27.56
N ALA A 28 11.26 15.63 27.16
CA ALA A 28 11.63 15.56 25.76
C ALA A 28 10.46 14.90 25.05
N TRP A 29 9.58 15.69 24.45
CA TRP A 29 8.51 15.21 23.59
C TRP A 29 9.23 14.53 22.43
N ALA A 30 9.24 13.19 22.45
CA ALA A 30 9.73 12.43 21.30
C ALA A 30 9.02 12.98 20.06
N GLN A 31 9.82 13.35 19.05
CA GLN A 31 9.24 13.80 17.77
C GLN A 31 8.31 12.68 17.27
N PRO A 32 7.09 13.01 16.85
CA PRO A 32 6.17 12.00 16.38
C PRO A 32 6.77 11.26 15.18
N ASN A 33 6.75 9.94 15.22
CA ASN A 33 7.12 9.13 14.06
C ASN A 33 6.15 9.41 12.92
N ASN A 34 6.64 10.00 11.83
CA ASN A 34 5.80 10.31 10.66
C ASN A 34 6.02 9.27 9.57
N LEU A 35 5.10 8.31 9.48
CA LEU A 35 5.15 7.21 8.54
C LEU A 35 4.55 7.61 7.18
N LYS A 36 5.09 7.07 6.11
CA LYS A 36 4.66 7.33 4.74
C LYS A 36 3.82 6.19 4.23
N ILE A 37 2.62 6.49 3.72
CA ILE A 37 1.77 5.53 3.00
C ILE A 37 1.70 5.94 1.54
N SER A 38 2.12 5.07 0.62
CA SER A 38 2.04 5.31 -0.83
C SER A 38 1.02 4.39 -1.47
N HIS A 39 0.27 4.90 -2.46
CA HIS A 39 -0.60 4.10 -3.32
C HIS A 39 -0.89 4.79 -4.66
N GLN A 40 -1.39 4.00 -5.65
CA GLN A 40 -1.66 4.47 -7.01
C GLN A 40 -3.07 5.03 -7.21
N PHE A 41 -3.95 4.92 -6.23
CA PHE A 41 -5.37 5.25 -6.36
C PHE A 41 -5.63 6.74 -6.21
N PRO A 42 -6.70 7.29 -6.86
CA PRO A 42 -7.04 8.68 -6.74
C PRO A 42 -7.19 9.15 -5.30
N GLY A 43 -6.58 10.28 -4.98
CA GLY A 43 -6.65 10.89 -3.67
C GLY A 43 -8.01 11.53 -3.39
N GLY A 44 -8.32 11.71 -2.10
CA GLY A 44 -9.57 12.30 -1.65
C GLY A 44 -9.51 12.73 -0.18
N SER A 45 -10.57 12.42 0.53
CA SER A 45 -10.70 12.64 1.97
C SER A 45 -11.26 11.39 2.66
N ILE A 46 -11.35 11.37 3.99
CA ILE A 46 -12.01 10.28 4.72
C ILE A 46 -13.46 10.05 4.25
N ALA A 47 -14.17 11.11 3.86
CA ALA A 47 -15.58 11.04 3.46
C ALA A 47 -15.79 10.79 1.97
N ARG A 48 -14.84 11.17 1.09
CA ARG A 48 -15.01 11.19 -0.36
C ARG A 48 -13.75 10.71 -1.08
N GLY A 49 -13.94 10.07 -2.24
CA GLY A 49 -12.87 9.59 -3.12
C GLY A 49 -12.80 8.07 -3.16
N ASP A 50 -11.73 7.56 -3.71
CA ASP A 50 -11.46 6.11 -3.79
C ASP A 50 -11.46 5.50 -2.39
N PHE A 51 -12.16 4.35 -2.22
CA PHE A 51 -12.27 3.73 -0.90
C PHE A 51 -10.91 3.28 -0.34
N ARG A 52 -9.92 2.99 -1.18
CA ARG A 52 -8.57 2.58 -0.80
C ARG A 52 -7.79 3.75 -0.19
N ASP A 53 -7.88 4.93 -0.79
CA ASP A 53 -7.35 6.17 -0.20
C ASP A 53 -8.07 6.49 1.12
N ARG A 54 -9.41 6.38 1.13
CA ARG A 54 -10.20 6.58 2.35
C ARG A 54 -9.80 5.62 3.46
N LEU A 55 -9.55 4.35 3.12
CA LEU A 55 -9.10 3.32 4.08
C LEU A 55 -7.74 3.71 4.68
N CYS A 56 -6.78 4.15 3.86
CA CYS A 56 -5.49 4.63 4.34
C CYS A 56 -5.65 5.83 5.29
N ARG A 57 -6.53 6.79 4.95
CA ARG A 57 -6.81 7.96 5.80
C ARG A 57 -7.51 7.60 7.09
N MET A 58 -8.48 6.69 7.07
CA MET A 58 -9.18 6.20 8.27
C MET A 58 -8.21 5.45 9.18
N PHE A 59 -7.36 4.57 8.62
CA PHE A 59 -6.32 3.87 9.34
C PHE A 59 -5.36 4.86 10.01
N ALA A 60 -4.82 5.82 9.26
CA ALA A 60 -3.91 6.84 9.75
C ALA A 60 -4.53 7.65 10.91
N SER A 61 -5.75 8.14 10.71
CA SER A 61 -6.49 8.93 11.73
C SER A 61 -6.72 8.13 13.01
N GLU A 62 -7.09 6.85 12.90
CA GLU A 62 -7.37 6.02 14.07
C GLU A 62 -6.08 5.66 14.83
N VAL A 63 -4.98 5.39 14.13
CA VAL A 63 -3.67 5.14 14.78
C VAL A 63 -3.16 6.42 15.45
N GLU A 64 -3.22 7.57 14.78
CA GLU A 64 -2.82 8.84 15.37
C GLU A 64 -3.59 9.15 16.65
N LYS A 65 -4.92 8.94 16.63
CA LYS A 65 -5.77 9.10 17.80
C LYS A 65 -5.38 8.15 18.94
N ARG A 66 -5.20 6.85 18.65
CA ARG A 66 -4.86 5.83 19.68
C ARG A 66 -3.47 6.03 20.26
N THR A 67 -2.54 6.54 19.48
CA THR A 67 -1.17 6.86 19.94
C THR A 67 -1.03 8.25 20.52
N ARG A 68 -2.14 9.01 20.64
CA ARG A 68 -2.17 10.41 21.11
C ARG A 68 -1.20 11.31 20.34
N GLY A 69 -1.10 11.10 19.02
CA GLY A 69 -0.20 11.83 18.14
C GLY A 69 1.27 11.33 18.15
N GLY A 70 1.56 10.23 18.84
CA GLY A 70 2.92 9.63 18.86
C GLY A 70 3.31 9.02 17.51
N VAL A 71 2.33 8.58 16.69
CA VAL A 71 2.53 8.13 15.33
C VAL A 71 1.65 8.99 14.41
N LYS A 72 2.24 9.55 13.37
CA LYS A 72 1.56 10.33 12.33
C LYS A 72 1.80 9.72 10.97
N PHE A 73 1.02 10.14 9.98
CA PHE A 73 1.14 9.60 8.62
C PHE A 73 1.10 10.72 7.58
N SER A 74 1.95 10.55 6.55
CA SER A 74 1.87 11.30 5.29
C SER A 74 1.39 10.33 4.20
N ILE A 75 0.24 10.62 3.59
CA ILE A 75 -0.37 9.77 2.57
C ILE A 75 -0.09 10.36 1.19
N TYR A 76 0.43 9.53 0.28
CA TYR A 76 0.84 9.87 -1.07
C TYR A 76 -0.01 9.09 -2.09
N PRO A 77 -1.18 9.62 -2.47
CA PRO A 77 -2.05 9.02 -3.50
C PRO A 77 -1.51 9.25 -4.91
N ASP A 78 -2.21 8.72 -5.93
CA ASP A 78 -1.97 8.96 -7.35
C ASP A 78 -0.53 8.68 -7.80
N SER A 79 0.16 7.74 -7.14
CA SER A 79 1.58 7.44 -7.40
C SER A 79 2.51 8.66 -7.24
N THR A 80 2.11 9.67 -6.46
CA THR A 80 2.88 10.92 -6.32
C THR A 80 4.24 10.73 -5.64
N MET A 81 4.42 9.66 -4.88
CA MET A 81 5.70 9.36 -4.24
C MET A 81 6.57 8.42 -5.09
N MET A 82 5.98 7.37 -5.64
CA MET A 82 6.68 6.39 -6.47
C MET A 82 5.72 5.57 -7.34
N GLN A 83 6.23 4.99 -8.41
CA GLN A 83 5.48 4.11 -9.29
C GLN A 83 5.03 2.84 -8.57
N PRO A 84 3.85 2.29 -8.90
CA PRO A 84 3.30 1.12 -8.22
C PRO A 84 4.23 -0.10 -8.20
N ALA A 85 4.89 -0.39 -9.31
CA ALA A 85 5.83 -1.52 -9.42
C ALA A 85 7.07 -1.39 -8.51
N ALA A 86 7.43 -0.17 -8.09
CA ALA A 86 8.59 0.06 -7.22
C ALA A 86 8.24 -0.05 -5.72
N GLN A 87 6.95 -0.05 -5.36
CA GLN A 87 6.53 0.04 -3.96
C GLN A 87 6.94 -1.18 -3.14
N PHE A 88 6.85 -2.39 -3.71
CA PHE A 88 7.20 -3.62 -3.00
C PHE A 88 8.70 -3.67 -2.63
N GLY A 89 9.58 -3.41 -3.58
CA GLY A 89 11.03 -3.33 -3.33
C GLY A 89 11.40 -2.20 -2.36
N ALA A 90 10.67 -1.07 -2.41
CA ALA A 90 10.87 0.05 -1.48
C ALA A 90 10.49 -0.30 -0.04
N LEU A 91 9.39 -1.05 0.16
CA LEU A 91 8.99 -1.59 1.47
C LEU A 91 10.06 -2.54 2.03
N ARG A 92 10.54 -3.50 1.21
CA ARG A 92 11.56 -4.47 1.62
C ARG A 92 12.87 -3.81 2.03
N SER A 93 13.25 -2.74 1.34
CA SER A 93 14.48 -1.99 1.63
C SER A 93 14.33 -0.92 2.73
N GLY A 94 13.14 -0.74 3.30
CA GLY A 94 12.86 0.29 4.30
C GLY A 94 12.85 1.73 3.76
N LYS A 95 12.83 1.92 2.43
CA LYS A 95 12.70 3.25 1.80
C LYS A 95 11.27 3.79 1.85
N LEU A 96 10.30 2.91 2.02
CA LEU A 96 8.88 3.20 2.17
C LEU A 96 8.38 2.46 3.41
N ASP A 97 7.60 3.16 4.24
CA ASP A 97 7.08 2.58 5.49
C ASP A 97 5.87 1.68 5.22
N MET A 98 4.92 2.15 4.40
CA MET A 98 3.68 1.44 4.09
C MET A 98 3.25 1.68 2.65
N ALA A 99 2.59 0.68 2.06
CA ALA A 99 1.93 0.81 0.75
C ALA A 99 0.61 0.04 0.71
N LEU A 100 -0.38 0.61 0.03
CA LEU A 100 -1.55 -0.13 -0.43
C LEU A 100 -1.36 -0.44 -1.90
N VAL A 101 -1.06 -1.70 -2.21
CA VAL A 101 -0.62 -2.11 -3.55
C VAL A 101 -1.20 -3.48 -3.94
N PRO A 102 -1.66 -3.66 -5.20
CA PRO A 102 -1.97 -5.00 -5.70
C PRO A 102 -0.77 -5.91 -5.54
N LEU A 103 -0.91 -6.99 -4.76
CA LEU A 103 0.21 -7.86 -4.44
C LEU A 103 0.84 -8.49 -5.68
N SER A 104 0.05 -8.74 -6.72
CA SER A 104 0.52 -9.29 -8.01
C SER A 104 1.57 -8.43 -8.73
N TYR A 105 1.68 -7.12 -8.40
CA TYR A 105 2.74 -6.28 -8.97
C TYR A 105 4.13 -6.65 -8.47
N ALA A 106 4.20 -7.36 -7.35
CA ALA A 106 5.44 -7.92 -6.81
C ALA A 106 5.83 -9.28 -7.43
N GLY A 107 5.02 -9.83 -8.32
CA GLY A 107 5.19 -11.20 -8.83
C GLY A 107 6.52 -11.49 -9.54
N ALA A 108 7.20 -10.47 -10.06
CA ALA A 108 8.55 -10.61 -10.62
C ALA A 108 9.64 -10.73 -9.53
N GLU A 109 9.44 -10.07 -8.38
CA GLU A 109 10.36 -10.07 -7.24
C GLU A 109 10.06 -11.21 -6.25
N ALA A 110 8.79 -11.57 -6.12
CA ALA A 110 8.26 -12.60 -5.24
C ALA A 110 7.15 -13.37 -5.98
N PRO A 111 7.46 -14.49 -6.67
CA PRO A 111 6.47 -15.21 -7.47
C PRO A 111 5.23 -15.66 -6.70
N GLU A 112 5.35 -15.91 -5.40
CA GLU A 112 4.25 -16.27 -4.52
C GLU A 112 3.21 -15.14 -4.38
N ALA A 113 3.60 -13.90 -4.63
CA ALA A 113 2.70 -12.74 -4.62
C ALA A 113 1.61 -12.83 -5.69
N ASN A 114 1.85 -13.56 -6.78
CA ASN A 114 0.87 -13.78 -7.85
C ASN A 114 -0.37 -14.55 -7.37
N ILE A 115 -0.28 -15.32 -6.29
CA ILE A 115 -1.46 -16.03 -5.73
C ILE A 115 -2.60 -15.06 -5.41
N GLY A 116 -2.29 -13.80 -5.13
CA GLY A 116 -3.26 -12.75 -4.87
C GLY A 116 -4.11 -12.34 -6.09
N LEU A 117 -3.79 -12.84 -7.29
CA LEU A 117 -4.53 -12.58 -8.54
C LEU A 117 -4.50 -13.82 -9.45
N MET A 118 -4.75 -14.98 -8.89
CA MET A 118 -4.90 -16.22 -9.67
C MET A 118 -6.32 -16.33 -10.23
N PRO A 119 -6.49 -16.66 -11.53
CA PRO A 119 -7.80 -16.94 -12.12
C PRO A 119 -8.54 -18.03 -11.35
N ALA A 120 -9.81 -17.83 -11.08
CA ALA A 120 -10.73 -18.78 -10.45
C ALA A 120 -10.34 -19.29 -9.04
N LEU A 121 -9.26 -18.77 -8.43
CA LEU A 121 -8.83 -19.20 -7.10
C LEU A 121 -9.66 -18.56 -5.98
N VAL A 122 -9.92 -17.27 -6.06
CA VAL A 122 -10.82 -16.54 -5.17
C VAL A 122 -11.93 -15.94 -6.02
N THR A 123 -13.18 -16.30 -5.71
CA THR A 123 -14.35 -15.94 -6.51
C THR A 123 -15.44 -15.21 -5.72
N SER A 124 -15.24 -15.04 -4.39
CA SER A 124 -16.15 -14.28 -3.53
C SER A 124 -15.38 -13.50 -2.43
N TYR A 125 -16.03 -12.49 -1.88
CA TYR A 125 -15.48 -11.75 -0.73
C TYR A 125 -15.36 -12.65 0.50
N GLU A 126 -16.32 -13.52 0.75
CA GLU A 126 -16.27 -14.45 1.87
C GLU A 126 -15.02 -15.34 1.80
N GLN A 127 -14.78 -15.93 0.63
CA GLN A 127 -13.58 -16.73 0.38
C GLN A 127 -12.30 -15.92 0.57
N GLY A 128 -12.22 -14.72 0.01
CA GLY A 128 -11.04 -13.84 0.13
C GLY A 128 -10.77 -13.45 1.58
N TYR A 129 -11.76 -12.99 2.32
CA TYR A 129 -11.58 -12.63 3.73
C TYR A 129 -11.32 -13.84 4.62
N GLY A 130 -11.80 -15.02 4.25
CA GLY A 130 -11.48 -16.28 4.92
C GLY A 130 -9.98 -16.62 4.91
N TRP A 131 -9.23 -16.14 3.91
CA TRP A 131 -7.78 -16.38 3.82
C TRP A 131 -7.02 -15.94 5.05
N ARG A 132 -7.41 -14.84 5.69
CA ARG A 132 -6.75 -14.32 6.89
C ARG A 132 -6.53 -15.38 7.96
N ASN A 133 -7.48 -16.30 8.11
CA ASN A 133 -7.46 -17.35 9.13
C ASN A 133 -7.15 -18.75 8.56
N ALA A 134 -7.07 -18.87 7.23
CA ALA A 134 -6.80 -20.11 6.54
C ALA A 134 -5.29 -20.44 6.48
N PRO A 135 -4.91 -21.70 6.22
CA PRO A 135 -3.50 -22.08 6.03
C PRO A 135 -2.80 -21.27 4.94
N VAL A 136 -3.46 -21.01 3.81
CA VAL A 136 -2.92 -20.22 2.70
C VAL A 136 -2.56 -18.79 3.11
N GLY A 137 -3.38 -18.14 3.91
CA GLY A 137 -3.12 -16.78 4.38
C GLY A 137 -2.01 -16.72 5.42
N ARG A 138 -1.92 -17.76 6.30
CA ARG A 138 -0.80 -17.87 7.24
C ARG A 138 0.52 -18.06 6.49
N GLU A 139 0.53 -18.91 5.47
CA GLU A 139 1.72 -19.16 4.65
C GLU A 139 2.13 -17.92 3.87
N LEU A 140 1.19 -17.22 3.23
CA LEU A 140 1.47 -15.95 2.56
C LEU A 140 2.04 -14.90 3.54
N SER A 141 1.47 -14.81 4.75
CA SER A 141 1.98 -13.90 5.79
C SER A 141 3.39 -14.28 6.24
N ARG A 142 3.70 -15.59 6.32
CA ARG A 142 5.04 -16.09 6.65
C ARG A 142 6.05 -15.70 5.56
N ILE A 143 5.73 -15.98 4.29
CA ILE A 143 6.58 -15.65 3.13
C ILE A 143 6.87 -14.15 3.06
N LEU A 144 5.85 -13.31 3.18
CA LEU A 144 6.03 -11.86 3.21
C LEU A 144 6.83 -11.42 4.45
N GLY A 145 6.60 -12.08 5.58
CA GLY A 145 7.34 -11.86 6.82
C GLY A 145 8.84 -12.12 6.70
N GLU A 146 9.24 -13.14 5.96
CA GLU A 146 10.65 -13.46 5.65
C GLU A 146 11.28 -12.41 4.73
N GLN A 147 10.47 -11.71 3.95
CA GLN A 147 10.90 -10.58 3.13
C GLN A 147 10.85 -9.24 3.87
N GLY A 148 10.61 -9.25 5.20
CA GLY A 148 10.58 -8.05 6.03
C GLY A 148 9.29 -7.25 5.92
N LEU A 149 8.17 -7.88 5.53
CA LEU A 149 6.88 -7.22 5.33
C LEU A 149 5.81 -7.77 6.28
N VAL A 150 4.83 -6.92 6.61
CA VAL A 150 3.66 -7.28 7.42
C VAL A 150 2.40 -6.89 6.65
N ILE A 151 1.41 -7.79 6.61
CA ILE A 151 0.07 -7.49 6.11
C ILE A 151 -0.71 -6.80 7.25
N VAL A 152 -0.96 -5.51 7.11
CA VAL A 152 -1.72 -4.71 8.09
C VAL A 152 -3.22 -4.85 7.84
N SER A 153 -3.65 -4.82 6.58
CA SER A 153 -5.06 -4.99 6.21
C SER A 153 -5.22 -5.91 5.01
N TRP A 154 -6.22 -6.78 5.09
CA TRP A 154 -6.61 -7.71 4.03
C TRP A 154 -7.72 -7.09 3.21
N ILE A 155 -7.41 -6.69 1.98
CA ILE A 155 -8.35 -6.04 1.07
C ILE A 155 -8.47 -6.88 -0.20
N TRP A 156 -9.69 -7.24 -0.55
CA TRP A 156 -10.00 -8.00 -1.76
C TRP A 156 -10.89 -7.19 -2.68
N GLN A 157 -10.66 -7.30 -3.98
CA GLN A 157 -11.40 -6.61 -5.02
C GLN A 157 -11.96 -7.61 -6.02
N ALA A 158 -13.28 -7.55 -6.24
CA ALA A 158 -13.90 -8.30 -7.32
C ALA A 158 -13.39 -7.85 -8.68
N GLY A 159 -13.16 -8.79 -9.58
CA GLY A 159 -12.72 -8.52 -10.93
C GLY A 159 -13.78 -7.88 -11.80
N GLY A 160 -13.31 -7.16 -12.82
CA GLY A 160 -14.10 -6.57 -13.88
C GLY A 160 -13.29 -6.41 -15.15
N VAL A 161 -13.95 -6.12 -16.25
CA VAL A 161 -13.33 -5.89 -17.56
C VAL A 161 -13.87 -4.61 -18.17
N ALA A 162 -12.98 -3.75 -18.64
CA ALA A 162 -13.30 -2.60 -19.47
C ALA A 162 -12.90 -2.90 -20.91
N SER A 163 -13.81 -2.72 -21.89
CA SER A 163 -13.56 -2.94 -23.31
C SER A 163 -13.98 -1.72 -24.13
N ARG A 164 -13.16 -1.32 -25.10
CA ARG A 164 -13.49 -0.28 -26.10
C ARG A 164 -14.53 -0.78 -27.10
N GLY A 165 -14.66 -2.08 -27.27
CA GLY A 165 -15.61 -2.76 -28.13
C GLY A 165 -16.71 -3.45 -27.34
N ASP A 166 -17.06 -4.63 -27.80
CA ASP A 166 -18.08 -5.47 -27.18
C ASP A 166 -17.64 -6.04 -25.83
N PRO A 167 -18.56 -6.49 -24.99
CA PRO A 167 -18.23 -7.11 -23.72
C PRO A 167 -17.34 -8.35 -23.90
N ILE A 168 -16.32 -8.51 -23.05
CA ILE A 168 -15.55 -9.75 -22.98
C ILE A 168 -16.17 -10.61 -21.87
N ILE A 169 -16.81 -11.72 -22.27
CA ILE A 169 -17.53 -12.64 -21.39
C ILE A 169 -16.93 -14.04 -21.48
N THR A 170 -16.49 -14.43 -22.68
CA THR A 170 -15.83 -15.72 -22.95
C THR A 170 -14.37 -15.49 -23.40
N PRO A 171 -13.52 -16.52 -23.35
CA PRO A 171 -12.15 -16.42 -23.86
C PRO A 171 -12.08 -16.00 -25.34
N ASP A 172 -13.02 -16.45 -26.16
CA ASP A 172 -13.03 -16.12 -27.60
C ASP A 172 -13.27 -14.63 -27.86
N ASP A 173 -13.94 -13.92 -26.97
CA ASP A 173 -14.16 -12.47 -27.08
C ASP A 173 -12.87 -11.66 -26.92
N ALA A 174 -11.81 -12.25 -26.36
CA ALA A 174 -10.51 -11.62 -26.20
C ALA A 174 -9.57 -11.85 -27.40
N ARG A 175 -9.93 -12.73 -28.35
CA ARG A 175 -9.10 -13.13 -29.46
C ARG A 175 -8.74 -11.93 -30.36
N GLY A 176 -7.44 -11.75 -30.60
CA GLY A 176 -6.90 -10.68 -31.43
C GLY A 176 -6.88 -9.30 -30.78
N LEU A 177 -7.42 -9.13 -29.58
CA LEU A 177 -7.43 -7.87 -28.86
C LEU A 177 -6.10 -7.64 -28.11
N LYS A 178 -5.74 -6.36 -27.91
CA LYS A 178 -4.67 -5.94 -27.01
C LYS A 178 -5.27 -5.76 -25.60
N VAL A 179 -4.93 -6.67 -24.68
CA VAL A 179 -5.58 -6.72 -23.38
C VAL A 179 -4.57 -6.64 -22.24
N ARG A 180 -4.88 -5.87 -21.22
CA ARG A 180 -4.13 -5.82 -19.96
C ARG A 180 -4.65 -6.84 -18.99
N GLY A 181 -3.80 -7.76 -18.47
CA GLY A 181 -4.17 -8.80 -17.48
C GLY A 181 -3.96 -8.37 -16.03
N GLY A 182 -2.77 -7.96 -15.67
CA GLY A 182 -2.43 -7.46 -14.34
C GLY A 182 -1.70 -8.43 -13.41
N SER A 183 -1.51 -9.67 -13.83
CA SER A 183 -0.58 -10.63 -13.26
C SER A 183 -0.09 -11.58 -14.36
N ARG A 184 1.02 -12.27 -14.09
CA ARG A 184 1.58 -13.27 -15.01
C ARG A 184 0.54 -14.33 -15.40
N GLU A 185 -0.21 -14.83 -14.43
CA GLU A 185 -1.17 -15.90 -14.63
C GLU A 185 -2.40 -15.45 -15.43
N MET A 186 -2.87 -14.22 -15.18
CA MET A 186 -3.90 -13.60 -16.00
C MET A 186 -3.41 -13.34 -17.42
N ASP A 187 -2.15 -12.93 -17.59
CA ASP A 187 -1.53 -12.72 -18.89
C ASP A 187 -1.44 -14.04 -19.68
N MET A 188 -1.06 -15.13 -19.03
CA MET A 188 -1.03 -16.48 -19.64
C MET A 188 -2.44 -16.92 -20.06
N LEU A 189 -3.46 -16.66 -19.25
CA LEU A 189 -4.86 -16.96 -19.59
C LEU A 189 -5.28 -16.19 -20.85
N LEU A 190 -5.00 -14.89 -20.91
CA LEU A 190 -5.33 -14.04 -22.05
C LEU A 190 -4.58 -14.45 -23.33
N GLN A 191 -3.29 -14.79 -23.22
CA GLN A 191 -2.49 -15.31 -24.33
C GLN A 191 -3.09 -16.61 -24.89
N ASN A 192 -3.50 -17.53 -24.02
CA ASN A 192 -4.16 -18.77 -24.44
C ASN A 192 -5.55 -18.52 -25.08
N ALA A 193 -6.22 -17.43 -24.72
CA ALA A 193 -7.45 -16.97 -25.39
C ALA A 193 -7.18 -16.28 -26.74
N GLY A 194 -5.91 -16.11 -27.14
CA GLY A 194 -5.52 -15.48 -28.39
C GLY A 194 -5.42 -13.97 -28.35
N ALA A 195 -5.34 -13.37 -27.16
CA ALA A 195 -5.11 -11.94 -26.97
C ALA A 195 -3.60 -11.60 -27.04
N THR A 196 -3.30 -10.36 -27.42
CA THR A 196 -1.98 -9.75 -27.23
C THR A 196 -1.95 -9.06 -25.88
N VAL A 197 -1.08 -9.49 -24.97
CA VAL A 197 -1.00 -8.95 -23.61
C VAL A 197 -0.14 -7.69 -23.57
N VAL A 198 -0.62 -6.68 -22.84
CA VAL A 198 0.11 -5.44 -22.55
C VAL A 198 0.17 -5.25 -21.04
N ASN A 199 1.39 -5.17 -20.49
CA ASN A 199 1.63 -5.00 -19.05
C ASN A 199 1.70 -3.53 -18.67
N MET A 200 0.88 -3.13 -17.70
CA MET A 200 0.90 -1.80 -17.07
C MET A 200 0.17 -1.80 -15.72
N PRO A 201 0.47 -0.86 -14.82
CA PRO A 201 -0.33 -0.67 -13.61
C PRO A 201 -1.72 -0.09 -13.96
N SER A 202 -2.70 -0.28 -13.06
CA SER A 202 -4.10 0.04 -13.37
C SER A 202 -4.38 1.54 -13.51
N ASN A 203 -3.58 2.41 -12.94
CA ASN A 203 -3.70 3.87 -13.11
C ASN A 203 -3.33 4.37 -14.54
N GLU A 204 -2.72 3.54 -15.38
CA GLU A 204 -2.40 3.85 -16.78
C GLU A 204 -3.49 3.41 -17.76
N ILE A 205 -4.42 2.55 -17.35
CA ILE A 205 -5.44 1.94 -18.20
C ILE A 205 -6.30 3.00 -18.92
N TYR A 206 -6.71 4.07 -18.22
CA TYR A 206 -7.52 5.14 -18.82
C TYR A 206 -6.88 5.73 -20.07
N ASN A 207 -5.62 6.14 -19.97
CA ASN A 207 -4.90 6.73 -21.09
C ASN A 207 -4.65 5.71 -22.21
N ALA A 208 -4.37 4.45 -21.86
CA ALA A 208 -4.13 3.39 -22.84
C ALA A 208 -5.40 3.03 -23.63
N LEU A 209 -6.56 2.94 -22.99
CA LEU A 209 -7.85 2.77 -23.66
C LEU A 209 -8.18 3.99 -24.51
N ARG A 210 -8.01 5.21 -24.00
CA ARG A 210 -8.31 6.45 -24.73
C ARG A 210 -7.47 6.60 -26.00
N SER A 211 -6.19 6.26 -25.95
CA SER A 211 -5.28 6.34 -27.10
C SER A 211 -5.41 5.18 -28.09
N GLY A 212 -6.07 4.08 -27.70
CA GLY A 212 -6.10 2.85 -28.51
C GLY A 212 -4.86 1.97 -28.36
N ALA A 213 -4.00 2.23 -27.41
CA ALA A 213 -2.90 1.34 -27.05
C ALA A 213 -3.41 0.02 -26.44
N LEU A 214 -4.59 0.05 -25.82
CA LEU A 214 -5.36 -1.11 -25.35
C LEU A 214 -6.72 -1.16 -26.02
N ASP A 215 -7.22 -2.37 -26.29
CA ASP A 215 -8.60 -2.63 -26.68
C ASP A 215 -9.44 -2.96 -25.43
N ALA A 216 -8.86 -3.64 -24.44
CA ALA A 216 -9.52 -3.98 -23.20
C ALA A 216 -8.56 -4.13 -22.02
N ALA A 217 -9.11 -4.10 -20.81
CA ALA A 217 -8.32 -4.30 -19.58
C ALA A 217 -9.12 -5.07 -18.53
N LEU A 218 -8.49 -6.12 -17.96
CA LEU A 218 -8.91 -6.72 -16.72
C LEU A 218 -8.43 -5.84 -15.57
N THR A 219 -9.36 -5.44 -14.70
CA THR A 219 -9.06 -4.63 -13.51
C THR A 219 -10.13 -4.86 -12.45
N SER A 220 -9.98 -4.32 -11.24
CA SER A 220 -11.04 -4.46 -10.24
C SER A 220 -12.28 -3.66 -10.64
N SER A 221 -13.47 -4.16 -10.26
CA SER A 221 -14.74 -3.46 -10.49
C SER A 221 -14.76 -2.06 -9.90
N THR A 222 -14.07 -1.86 -8.76
CA THR A 222 -13.88 -0.53 -8.17
C THR A 222 -13.01 0.38 -9.05
N SER A 223 -11.95 -0.18 -9.64
CA SER A 223 -11.05 0.58 -10.53
C SER A 223 -11.76 1.07 -11.80
N LEU A 224 -12.81 0.37 -12.27
CA LEU A 224 -13.63 0.84 -13.39
C LEU A 224 -14.19 2.25 -13.12
N ILE A 225 -14.60 2.51 -11.88
CA ILE A 225 -15.13 3.82 -11.45
C ILE A 225 -14.00 4.77 -11.06
N SER A 226 -13.05 4.31 -10.23
CA SER A 226 -12.00 5.17 -9.67
C SER A 226 -11.09 5.78 -10.73
N PHE A 227 -10.80 5.03 -11.80
CA PHE A 227 -10.03 5.52 -12.93
C PHE A 227 -10.90 5.99 -14.10
N ARG A 228 -12.21 6.16 -13.88
CA ARG A 228 -13.16 6.72 -14.87
C ARG A 228 -13.18 5.95 -16.18
N LEU A 229 -13.02 4.63 -16.14
CA LEU A 229 -12.90 3.82 -17.36
C LEU A 229 -14.19 3.81 -18.20
N GLN A 230 -15.35 4.12 -17.60
CA GLN A 230 -16.61 4.32 -18.32
C GLN A 230 -16.58 5.47 -19.35
N GLU A 231 -15.58 6.36 -19.28
CA GLU A 231 -15.45 7.45 -20.27
C GLU A 231 -14.68 7.01 -21.51
N THR A 232 -13.94 5.90 -21.43
CA THR A 232 -13.07 5.41 -22.52
C THR A 232 -13.44 4.02 -23.01
N ALA A 233 -14.22 3.29 -22.22
CA ALA A 233 -14.72 1.97 -22.56
C ALA A 233 -16.19 2.04 -23.02
N ARG A 234 -16.52 1.28 -24.06
CA ARG A 234 -17.90 1.07 -24.54
C ARG A 234 -18.63 0.09 -23.66
N SER A 235 -17.90 -0.88 -23.11
CA SER A 235 -18.48 -1.97 -22.31
C SER A 235 -17.72 -2.14 -21.01
N LEU A 236 -18.47 -2.34 -19.91
CA LEU A 236 -17.95 -2.70 -18.60
C LEU A 236 -18.61 -4.00 -18.16
N THR A 237 -17.81 -5.05 -17.93
CA THR A 237 -18.30 -6.34 -17.45
C THR A 237 -17.93 -6.49 -15.99
N THR A 238 -18.92 -6.70 -15.12
CA THR A 238 -18.77 -6.94 -13.69
C THR A 238 -19.68 -8.09 -13.27
N ALA A 239 -19.41 -8.69 -12.12
CA ALA A 239 -20.26 -9.75 -11.56
C ALA A 239 -20.92 -9.31 -10.25
N ARG A 240 -22.12 -9.85 -9.97
CA ARG A 240 -22.82 -9.69 -8.69
C ARG A 240 -22.60 -10.93 -7.83
N GLY A 241 -22.22 -10.72 -6.55
CA GLY A 241 -22.09 -11.80 -5.56
C GLY A 241 -20.90 -12.73 -5.75
N GLY A 242 -20.27 -12.73 -6.88
CA GLY A 242 -19.08 -13.50 -7.20
C GLY A 242 -18.40 -12.94 -8.44
N SER A 243 -17.16 -13.30 -8.69
CA SER A 243 -16.44 -12.94 -9.90
C SER A 243 -15.53 -14.08 -10.29
N TYR A 244 -15.22 -14.20 -11.58
CA TYR A 244 -14.25 -15.19 -12.06
C TYR A 244 -12.87 -15.05 -11.38
N TRP A 245 -12.54 -13.86 -10.87
CA TRP A 245 -11.32 -13.60 -10.14
C TRP A 245 -11.49 -12.47 -9.13
N PHE A 246 -10.68 -12.52 -8.08
CA PHE A 246 -10.52 -11.45 -7.10
C PHE A 246 -9.06 -11.07 -7.03
N MET A 247 -8.79 -9.82 -6.72
CA MET A 247 -7.44 -9.29 -6.54
C MET A 247 -7.20 -8.96 -5.06
N PHE A 248 -6.07 -9.40 -4.55
CA PHE A 248 -5.59 -9.04 -3.22
C PHE A 248 -4.78 -7.75 -3.29
N GLU A 249 -5.29 -6.72 -2.62
CA GLU A 249 -4.68 -5.38 -2.53
C GLU A 249 -4.39 -5.03 -1.05
N PRO A 250 -3.43 -5.69 -0.39
CA PRO A 250 -3.17 -5.45 1.02
C PRO A 250 -2.61 -4.07 1.30
N LEU A 251 -2.87 -3.56 2.52
CA LEU A 251 -2.02 -2.54 3.12
C LEU A 251 -0.82 -3.27 3.75
N LEU A 252 0.34 -3.07 3.17
CA LEU A 252 1.61 -3.64 3.63
C LEU A 252 2.40 -2.62 4.44
N MET A 253 3.18 -3.10 5.41
CA MET A 253 4.11 -2.32 6.21
C MET A 253 5.49 -2.96 6.20
N SER A 254 6.53 -2.15 6.10
CA SER A 254 7.91 -2.58 6.31
C SER A 254 8.14 -2.94 7.79
N ARG A 255 8.92 -3.96 8.07
CA ARG A 255 9.33 -4.30 9.46
C ARG A 255 10.44 -3.39 10.01
N THR A 256 10.97 -2.49 9.19
CA THR A 256 11.96 -1.49 9.63
C THR A 256 11.35 -0.31 10.36
N VAL A 257 10.02 -0.25 10.40
CA VAL A 257 9.22 0.79 11.07
C VAL A 257 9.03 0.50 12.55
#